data_ce120f99dc10733d2344cfcbbab99b63
#
_entry.id   ce120f99dc10733d2344cfcbbab99b63
#
_cell.length_a   1.000
_cell.length_b   1.000
_cell.length_c   1.000
_cell.angle_alpha   90.00
_cell.angle_beta   90.00
_cell.angle_gamma   90.00
#
_symmetry.space_group_name_H-M   'P 1'
#
loop_
_entity.id
_entity.type
_entity.pdbx_description
1 polymer ?
#
loop_
_entity_poly.entity_id
_entity_poly.type
_entity_poly.pdbx_seq_one_letter_code
_entity_poly.pdbx_strand_id
1 'polypeptide(L)'
;NIAPLDCTVIEKPDEEFSDEWCIVNGNSAETPFYKIKFASDGSITGMYDKRLDREWVNGAFNRLEIYEDNPGVYDAWDILPNYTDKIIPLKVVSPLKLTEKSGEACSFRVTLGTENSKWERIIRIFRRSPKIEVENNVDWHEKHKLAKVLFSPNVLSREVLCDTGAGFIARETHKNTSWQSARFECCHHKWFDVSETDGGIAV
;
A
#
# COMPACT_ATOMS: atom_id res chain seq x y z
N ASN A 1 -24.15 12.29 0.97
CA ASN A 1 -23.52 13.29 1.83
C ASN A 1 -24.51 13.70 2.91
N ILE A 2 -24.20 13.40 4.16
CA ILE A 2 -24.97 13.83 5.33
C ILE A 2 -24.30 15.09 5.86
N ALA A 3 -25.07 16.16 6.08
CA ALA A 3 -24.53 17.39 6.66
C ALA A 3 -24.08 17.15 8.12
N PRO A 4 -23.10 17.91 8.64
CA PRO A 4 -22.72 17.82 10.05
C PRO A 4 -23.95 18.07 10.95
N LEU A 5 -24.15 17.20 11.94
CA LEU A 5 -25.28 17.26 12.90
C LEU A 5 -26.68 16.96 12.29
N ASP A 6 -26.73 16.37 11.11
CA ASP A 6 -27.96 15.93 10.47
C ASP A 6 -28.16 14.41 10.64
N CYS A 7 -29.43 14.00 10.65
CA CYS A 7 -29.85 12.60 10.68
C CYS A 7 -30.60 12.27 9.39
N THR A 8 -30.03 11.35 8.62
CA THR A 8 -30.71 10.82 7.44
C THR A 8 -31.09 9.37 7.68
N VAL A 9 -32.35 9.01 7.50
CA VAL A 9 -32.77 7.60 7.46
C VAL A 9 -32.27 7.02 6.14
N ILE A 10 -31.28 6.13 6.23
CA ILE A 10 -30.83 5.36 5.07
C ILE A 10 -31.73 4.14 4.97
N GLU A 11 -32.71 4.20 4.07
CA GLU A 11 -33.46 3.00 3.69
C GLU A 11 -32.48 2.03 3.05
N LYS A 12 -32.53 0.77 3.48
CA LYS A 12 -31.75 -0.30 2.84
C LYS A 12 -32.26 -0.40 1.40
N PRO A 13 -31.40 -0.18 0.40
CA PRO A 13 -31.87 -0.31 -0.98
C PRO A 13 -32.30 -1.76 -1.20
N ASP A 14 -33.50 -1.94 -1.75
CA ASP A 14 -34.05 -3.24 -2.21
C ASP A 14 -33.33 -3.79 -3.45
N GLU A 15 -32.17 -3.23 -3.82
CA GLU A 15 -31.38 -3.73 -4.91
C GLU A 15 -30.77 -5.09 -4.53
N GLU A 16 -31.19 -6.15 -5.18
CA GLU A 16 -30.42 -7.39 -5.25
C GLU A 16 -29.04 -7.03 -5.81
N PHE A 17 -28.06 -7.02 -4.94
CA PHE A 17 -26.68 -6.74 -5.34
C PHE A 17 -26.18 -7.89 -6.23
N SER A 18 -26.08 -7.65 -7.53
CA SER A 18 -25.37 -8.57 -8.38
C SER A 18 -23.90 -8.58 -7.94
N ASP A 19 -23.38 -9.75 -7.62
CA ASP A 19 -21.96 -9.96 -7.30
C ASP A 19 -21.00 -9.69 -8.47
N GLU A 20 -21.54 -9.25 -9.60
CA GLU A 20 -20.82 -9.02 -10.85
C GLU A 20 -19.97 -7.73 -10.87
N TRP A 21 -20.11 -6.84 -9.86
CA TRP A 21 -19.33 -5.59 -9.83
C TRP A 21 -17.81 -5.81 -9.67
N CYS A 22 -17.40 -6.97 -9.14
CA CYS A 22 -16.00 -7.35 -9.01
C CYS A 22 -15.80 -8.71 -9.71
N ILE A 23 -15.10 -8.70 -10.82
CA ILE A 23 -14.77 -9.92 -11.58
C ILE A 23 -13.38 -10.36 -11.14
N VAL A 24 -13.28 -11.55 -10.53
CA VAL A 24 -12.02 -12.11 -10.04
C VAL A 24 -11.62 -13.29 -10.92
N ASN A 25 -10.42 -13.21 -11.51
CA ASN A 25 -9.83 -14.26 -12.34
C ASN A 25 -8.41 -14.57 -11.84
N GLY A 26 -8.24 -15.68 -11.11
CA GLY A 26 -6.96 -16.02 -10.48
C GLY A 26 -6.46 -14.88 -9.59
N ASN A 27 -5.30 -14.33 -9.91
CA ASN A 27 -4.69 -13.22 -9.18
C ASN A 27 -5.03 -11.84 -9.79
N SER A 28 -6.18 -11.68 -10.42
CA SER A 28 -6.62 -10.39 -10.93
C SER A 28 -8.05 -10.09 -10.49
N ALA A 29 -8.34 -8.80 -10.33
CA ALA A 29 -9.65 -8.28 -10.02
C ALA A 29 -9.99 -7.12 -10.94
N GLU A 30 -11.19 -7.12 -11.50
CA GLU A 30 -11.75 -6.01 -12.25
C GLU A 30 -12.94 -5.42 -11.50
N THR A 31 -12.90 -4.12 -11.25
CA THR A 31 -13.89 -3.35 -10.51
C THR A 31 -14.43 -2.21 -11.38
N PRO A 32 -15.41 -1.41 -10.93
CA PRO A 32 -15.83 -0.20 -11.64
C PRO A 32 -14.70 0.81 -11.87
N PHE A 33 -13.69 0.84 -10.97
CA PHE A 33 -12.61 1.82 -11.02
C PHE A 33 -11.33 1.27 -11.65
N TYR A 34 -10.97 0.02 -11.36
CA TYR A 34 -9.65 -0.52 -11.64
C TYR A 34 -9.67 -1.90 -12.30
N LYS A 35 -8.62 -2.16 -13.08
CA LYS A 35 -8.15 -3.51 -13.37
C LYS A 35 -6.87 -3.73 -12.57
N ILE A 36 -6.92 -4.66 -11.61
CA ILE A 36 -5.82 -4.92 -10.67
C ILE A 36 -5.21 -6.29 -10.95
N LYS A 37 -3.89 -6.36 -10.89
CA LYS A 37 -3.12 -7.61 -10.94
C LYS A 37 -2.32 -7.74 -9.66
N PHE A 38 -2.36 -8.92 -9.06
CA PHE A 38 -1.63 -9.25 -7.84
C PHE A 38 -0.56 -10.30 -8.13
N ALA A 39 0.55 -10.24 -7.41
CA ALA A 39 1.46 -11.36 -7.26
C ALA A 39 0.96 -12.31 -6.13
N SER A 40 1.59 -13.47 -6.02
CA SER A 40 1.24 -14.48 -5.01
C SER A 40 1.46 -14.02 -3.57
N ASP A 41 2.33 -13.04 -3.36
CA ASP A 41 2.65 -12.40 -2.08
C ASP A 41 1.70 -11.24 -1.72
N GLY A 42 0.68 -10.97 -2.54
CA GLY A 42 -0.27 -9.89 -2.35
C GLY A 42 0.23 -8.51 -2.76
N SER A 43 1.42 -8.40 -3.35
CA SER A 43 1.82 -7.14 -3.99
C SER A 43 0.99 -6.89 -5.25
N ILE A 44 0.66 -5.61 -5.49
CA ILE A 44 -0.08 -5.19 -6.67
C ILE A 44 0.93 -4.89 -7.78
N THR A 45 0.91 -5.68 -8.85
CA THR A 45 1.85 -5.58 -9.98
C THR A 45 1.28 -4.83 -11.17
N GLY A 46 0.01 -4.47 -11.12
CA GLY A 46 -0.65 -3.61 -12.09
C GLY A 46 -1.93 -3.05 -11.50
N MET A 47 -2.18 -1.77 -11.73
CA MET A 47 -3.38 -1.06 -11.30
C MET A 47 -3.76 -0.02 -12.34
N TYR A 48 -4.54 -0.45 -13.32
CA TYR A 48 -5.05 0.42 -14.37
C TYR A 48 -6.34 1.09 -13.93
N ASP A 49 -6.35 2.42 -13.89
CA ASP A 49 -7.52 3.25 -13.57
C ASP A 49 -8.35 3.50 -14.82
N LYS A 50 -9.57 2.96 -14.82
CA LYS A 50 -10.51 3.08 -15.95
C LYS A 50 -11.05 4.49 -16.16
N ARG A 51 -11.01 5.36 -15.13
CA ARG A 51 -11.53 6.74 -15.18
C ARG A 51 -10.54 7.68 -15.84
N LEU A 52 -9.23 7.41 -15.61
CA LEU A 52 -8.12 8.25 -16.05
C LEU A 52 -7.35 7.65 -17.23
N ASP A 53 -7.75 6.43 -17.67
CA ASP A 53 -7.06 5.68 -18.74
C ASP A 53 -5.56 5.53 -18.46
N ARG A 54 -5.20 5.15 -17.21
CA ARG A 54 -3.83 5.23 -16.73
C ARG A 54 -3.41 4.01 -15.88
N GLU A 55 -2.20 3.52 -16.15
CA GLU A 55 -1.53 2.53 -15.28
C GLU A 55 -0.74 3.28 -14.18
N TRP A 56 -1.06 2.97 -12.92
CA TRP A 56 -0.44 3.63 -11.77
C TRP A 56 0.82 2.93 -11.24
N VAL A 57 1.04 1.66 -11.58
CA VAL A 57 2.12 0.85 -11.04
C VAL A 57 3.32 0.80 -11.98
N ASN A 58 4.49 1.17 -11.47
CA ASN A 58 5.77 0.98 -12.14
C ASN A 58 6.66 0.09 -11.26
N GLY A 59 6.45 -1.21 -11.34
CA GLY A 59 7.06 -2.20 -10.46
C GLY A 59 6.03 -2.89 -9.57
N ALA A 60 5.85 -2.46 -8.33
CA ALA A 60 4.82 -2.98 -7.45
C ALA A 60 4.33 -1.96 -6.42
N PHE A 61 3.06 -2.07 -6.02
CA PHE A 61 2.50 -1.43 -4.83
C PHE A 61 2.32 -2.45 -3.73
N ASN A 62 2.33 -1.97 -2.50
CA ASN A 62 2.08 -2.81 -1.34
C ASN A 62 3.04 -4.01 -1.26
N ARG A 63 4.28 -3.86 -1.72
CA ARG A 63 5.30 -4.91 -1.62
C ARG A 63 5.99 -4.83 -0.26
N LEU A 64 5.92 -5.92 0.50
CA LEU A 64 6.60 -6.03 1.78
C LEU A 64 8.04 -6.49 1.55
N GLU A 65 8.98 -5.75 2.11
CA GLU A 65 10.40 -6.13 2.17
C GLU A 65 10.91 -6.03 3.60
N ILE A 66 11.80 -6.95 3.96
CA ILE A 66 12.49 -6.96 5.24
C ILE A 66 13.97 -6.85 4.97
N TYR A 67 14.64 -5.97 5.70
CA TYR A 67 16.07 -5.70 5.59
C TYR A 67 16.77 -6.02 6.89
N GLU A 68 18.05 -6.33 6.81
CA GLU A 68 18.90 -6.31 7.99
C GLU A 68 19.14 -4.85 8.41
N ASP A 69 18.89 -4.57 9.68
CA ASP A 69 19.10 -3.26 10.28
C ASP A 69 19.87 -3.40 11.59
N ASN A 70 21.15 -3.08 11.54
CA ASN A 70 22.04 -3.18 12.70
C ASN A 70 22.98 -1.97 12.74
N PRO A 71 22.48 -0.82 13.20
CA PRO A 71 23.25 0.43 13.23
C PRO A 71 24.40 0.42 14.25
N GLY A 72 24.50 -0.60 15.10
CA GLY A 72 25.56 -0.75 16.10
C GLY A 72 25.39 0.14 17.33
N VAL A 73 25.00 1.40 17.16
CA VAL A 73 24.70 2.37 18.20
C VAL A 73 23.33 2.97 17.92
N TYR A 74 22.54 3.22 18.97
CA TYR A 74 21.18 3.77 18.86
C TYR A 74 20.22 2.86 18.05
N ASP A 75 20.30 1.56 18.29
CA ASP A 75 19.37 0.58 17.73
C ASP A 75 17.90 1.00 17.95
N ALA A 76 17.05 0.76 16.99
CA ALA A 76 15.67 1.23 16.90
C ALA A 76 15.47 2.77 16.83
N TRP A 77 16.55 3.54 16.81
CA TRP A 77 16.50 5.01 16.62
C TRP A 77 17.11 5.42 15.29
N ASP A 78 18.20 4.79 14.92
CA ASP A 78 18.98 5.10 13.73
C ASP A 78 18.82 4.00 12.67
N ILE A 79 18.95 4.36 11.40
CA ILE A 79 18.88 3.47 10.25
C ILE A 79 20.16 3.67 9.42
N LEU A 80 20.82 2.59 9.05
CA LEU A 80 22.02 2.68 8.20
C LEU A 80 21.65 3.08 6.76
N PRO A 81 22.43 3.97 6.12
CA PRO A 81 22.19 4.39 4.73
C PRO A 81 22.17 3.24 3.72
N ASN A 82 22.85 2.15 4.03
CA ASN A 82 22.99 0.97 3.18
C ASN A 82 22.11 -0.21 3.61
N TYR A 83 21.06 0.01 4.39
CA TYR A 83 20.15 -1.05 4.83
C TYR A 83 19.56 -1.86 3.66
N THR A 84 19.43 -1.24 2.48
CA THR A 84 18.90 -1.89 1.27
C THR A 84 19.83 -2.95 0.66
N ASP A 85 21.10 -3.01 1.08
CA ASP A 85 22.09 -3.96 0.55
C ASP A 85 21.79 -5.39 0.95
N LYS A 86 21.01 -5.60 2.02
CA LYS A 86 20.75 -6.92 2.55
C LYS A 86 19.26 -7.16 2.84
N ILE A 87 18.61 -7.73 1.84
CA ILE A 87 17.20 -8.12 1.91
C ILE A 87 17.08 -9.50 2.56
N ILE A 88 16.20 -9.62 3.54
CA ILE A 88 15.82 -10.87 4.19
C ILE A 88 14.69 -11.52 3.38
N PRO A 89 14.86 -12.77 2.91
CA PRO A 89 13.81 -13.43 2.14
C PRO A 89 12.53 -13.65 2.94
N LEU A 90 11.40 -13.26 2.36
CA LEU A 90 10.07 -13.57 2.84
C LEU A 90 9.53 -14.84 2.20
N LYS A 91 8.89 -15.68 2.99
CA LYS A 91 8.19 -16.88 2.51
C LYS A 91 6.71 -16.57 2.39
N VAL A 92 6.08 -17.02 1.31
CA VAL A 92 4.63 -17.02 1.19
C VAL A 92 4.11 -18.23 1.98
N VAL A 93 3.59 -17.99 3.18
CA VAL A 93 3.04 -19.03 4.07
C VAL A 93 1.67 -19.47 3.59
N SER A 94 0.82 -18.51 3.22
CA SER A 94 -0.45 -18.75 2.54
C SER A 94 -0.57 -17.78 1.35
N PRO A 95 -0.71 -18.30 0.12
CA PRO A 95 -0.79 -17.44 -1.05
C PRO A 95 -2.07 -16.60 -1.04
N LEU A 96 -2.08 -15.56 -1.86
CA LEU A 96 -3.22 -14.67 -2.01
C LEU A 96 -4.48 -15.47 -2.38
N LYS A 97 -5.56 -15.25 -1.64
CA LYS A 97 -6.87 -15.87 -1.85
C LYS A 97 -7.98 -14.86 -1.65
N LEU A 98 -9.01 -14.97 -2.48
CA LEU A 98 -10.28 -14.30 -2.24
C LEU A 98 -10.91 -14.87 -0.96
N THR A 99 -11.24 -14.03 0.00
CA THR A 99 -11.85 -14.44 1.27
C THR A 99 -13.27 -13.92 1.47
N GLU A 100 -13.61 -12.83 0.78
CA GLU A 100 -14.91 -12.22 0.86
C GLU A 100 -15.28 -11.59 -0.48
N LYS A 101 -16.52 -11.76 -0.89
CA LYS A 101 -17.11 -11.05 -2.02
C LYS A 101 -18.56 -10.74 -1.66
N SER A 102 -18.84 -9.47 -1.40
CA SER A 102 -20.15 -8.98 -1.03
C SER A 102 -20.62 -7.90 -2.02
N GLY A 103 -21.84 -7.40 -1.86
CA GLY A 103 -22.35 -6.30 -2.66
C GLY A 103 -21.54 -5.00 -2.54
N GLU A 104 -20.72 -4.82 -1.50
CA GLU A 104 -19.97 -3.57 -1.25
C GLU A 104 -18.45 -3.73 -1.28
N ALA A 105 -17.91 -4.91 -0.94
CA ALA A 105 -16.48 -5.13 -0.83
C ALA A 105 -16.04 -6.50 -1.39
N CYS A 106 -14.80 -6.53 -1.88
CA CYS A 106 -14.10 -7.71 -2.29
C CYS A 106 -12.77 -7.75 -1.54
N SER A 107 -12.52 -8.82 -0.76
CA SER A 107 -11.38 -8.92 0.15
C SER A 107 -10.49 -10.09 -0.22
N PHE A 108 -9.20 -9.84 -0.26
CA PHE A 108 -8.16 -10.83 -0.50
C PHE A 108 -7.27 -10.94 0.73
N ARG A 109 -6.82 -12.16 1.02
CA ARG A 109 -5.93 -12.43 2.15
C ARG A 109 -4.68 -13.14 1.68
N VAL A 110 -3.53 -12.76 2.24
CA VAL A 110 -2.24 -13.40 2.06
C VAL A 110 -1.50 -13.44 3.40
N THR A 111 -0.69 -14.47 3.63
CA THR A 111 0.19 -14.54 4.80
C THR A 111 1.62 -14.73 4.35
N LEU A 112 2.48 -13.83 4.78
CA LEU A 112 3.92 -13.88 4.58
C LEU A 112 4.60 -14.19 5.91
N GLY A 113 5.84 -14.64 5.87
CA GLY A 113 6.59 -14.90 7.09
C GLY A 113 8.08 -14.97 6.88
N THR A 114 8.80 -14.80 7.97
CA THR A 114 10.20 -15.15 8.16
C THR A 114 10.28 -16.47 8.93
N GLU A 115 11.42 -16.76 9.55
CA GLU A 115 11.55 -17.90 10.45
C GLU A 115 10.82 -17.68 11.79
N ASN A 116 10.75 -16.42 12.25
CA ASN A 116 10.24 -16.10 13.58
C ASN A 116 8.92 -15.32 13.57
N SER A 117 8.59 -14.67 12.45
CA SER A 117 7.49 -13.71 12.38
C SER A 117 6.49 -14.06 11.30
N LYS A 118 5.24 -13.61 11.51
CA LYS A 118 4.15 -13.73 10.54
C LYS A 118 3.53 -12.39 10.26
N TRP A 119 3.13 -12.21 9.00
CA TRP A 119 2.49 -11.00 8.53
C TRP A 119 1.27 -11.36 7.68
N GLU A 120 0.08 -11.26 8.26
CA GLU A 120 -1.16 -11.43 7.54
C GLU A 120 -1.61 -10.09 6.96
N ARG A 121 -2.02 -10.08 5.71
CA ARG A 121 -2.49 -8.89 5.00
C ARG A 121 -3.86 -9.17 4.43
N ILE A 122 -4.78 -8.22 4.62
CA ILE A 122 -6.11 -8.25 4.04
C ILE A 122 -6.24 -7.02 3.14
N ILE A 123 -6.45 -7.25 1.85
CA ILE A 123 -6.60 -6.20 0.85
C ILE A 123 -8.08 -6.09 0.49
N ARG A 124 -8.70 -4.94 0.75
CA ARG A 124 -10.11 -4.68 0.46
C ARG A 124 -10.25 -3.67 -0.66
N ILE A 125 -11.11 -4.00 -1.61
CA ILE A 125 -11.49 -3.16 -2.74
C ILE A 125 -12.98 -2.91 -2.62
N PHE A 126 -13.43 -1.69 -2.92
CA PHE A 126 -14.81 -1.29 -2.70
C PHE A 126 -15.55 -1.02 -4.01
N ARG A 127 -16.86 -1.33 -4.03
CA ARG A 127 -17.75 -1.10 -5.17
C ARG A 127 -17.92 0.38 -5.49
N ARG A 128 -18.09 1.21 -4.46
CA ARG A 128 -18.47 2.62 -4.57
C ARG A 128 -17.35 3.61 -4.27
N SER A 129 -16.16 3.13 -4.02
CA SER A 129 -15.00 3.95 -3.70
C SER A 129 -13.76 3.47 -4.45
N PRO A 130 -12.95 4.38 -5.00
CA PRO A 130 -11.66 4.03 -5.58
C PRO A 130 -10.59 3.70 -4.54
N LYS A 131 -10.91 3.81 -3.26
CA LYS A 131 -10.00 3.48 -2.16
C LYS A 131 -9.70 1.98 -2.16
N ILE A 132 -8.44 1.64 -1.90
CA ILE A 132 -7.99 0.28 -1.58
C ILE A 132 -7.50 0.32 -0.14
N GLU A 133 -8.02 -0.55 0.70
CA GLU A 133 -7.55 -0.70 2.08
C GLU A 133 -6.65 -1.91 2.21
N VAL A 134 -5.57 -1.74 2.97
CA VAL A 134 -4.68 -2.84 3.34
C VAL A 134 -4.55 -2.88 4.85
N GLU A 135 -5.14 -3.89 5.44
CA GLU A 135 -4.98 -4.21 6.85
C GLU A 135 -3.79 -5.16 7.03
N ASN A 136 -2.91 -4.85 7.99
CA ASN A 136 -1.75 -5.66 8.30
C ASN A 136 -1.84 -6.15 9.76
N ASN A 137 -1.92 -7.47 9.94
CA ASN A 137 -1.86 -8.12 11.25
C ASN A 137 -0.47 -8.75 11.39
N VAL A 138 0.35 -8.19 12.26
CA VAL A 138 1.78 -8.50 12.35
C VAL A 138 2.09 -9.14 13.70
N ASP A 139 2.64 -10.35 13.64
CA ASP A 139 3.23 -11.06 14.78
C ASP A 139 4.75 -11.02 14.61
N TRP A 140 5.39 -10.01 15.24
CA TRP A 140 6.79 -9.65 15.00
C TRP A 140 7.71 -10.14 16.12
N HIS A 141 8.66 -11.00 15.77
CA HIS A 141 9.67 -11.56 16.67
C HIS A 141 11.11 -11.45 16.13
N GLU A 142 11.35 -10.45 15.30
CA GLU A 142 12.67 -10.22 14.73
C GLU A 142 13.49 -9.24 15.56
N LYS A 143 14.82 -9.39 15.49
CA LYS A 143 15.81 -8.44 16.05
C LYS A 143 16.68 -7.94 14.92
N HIS A 144 17.09 -6.67 15.00
CA HIS A 144 17.95 -6.03 13.99
C HIS A 144 17.43 -6.19 12.55
N LYS A 145 16.12 -5.98 12.38
CA LYS A 145 15.45 -6.01 11.07
C LYS A 145 14.47 -4.87 10.92
N LEU A 146 14.42 -4.33 9.73
CA LEU A 146 13.54 -3.26 9.31
C LEU A 146 12.54 -3.80 8.29
N ALA A 147 11.25 -3.63 8.54
CA ALA A 147 10.20 -3.95 7.58
C ALA A 147 9.70 -2.69 6.88
N LYS A 148 9.58 -2.75 5.56
CA LYS A 148 9.04 -1.67 4.74
C LYS A 148 7.97 -2.17 3.78
N VAL A 149 6.94 -1.36 3.58
CA VAL A 149 5.95 -1.56 2.53
C VAL A 149 6.23 -0.57 1.41
N LEU A 150 6.55 -1.08 0.24
CA LEU A 150 7.00 -0.29 -0.90
C LEU A 150 5.85 -0.01 -1.86
N PHE A 151 5.88 1.21 -2.40
CA PHE A 151 5.01 1.66 -3.48
C PHE A 151 5.88 2.27 -4.57
N SER A 152 5.76 1.76 -5.79
CA SER A 152 6.50 2.26 -6.95
C SER A 152 5.51 2.87 -7.95
N PRO A 153 5.11 4.15 -7.77
CA PRO A 153 4.13 4.78 -8.63
C PRO A 153 4.71 5.16 -10.00
N ASN A 154 3.87 5.05 -11.01
CA ASN A 154 4.14 5.58 -12.35
C ASN A 154 3.77 7.07 -12.41
N VAL A 155 4.47 7.86 -11.61
CA VAL A 155 4.28 9.30 -11.42
C VAL A 155 5.62 10.00 -11.54
N LEU A 156 5.69 11.04 -12.35
CA LEU A 156 6.90 11.88 -12.52
C LEU A 156 6.79 13.11 -11.63
N SER A 157 7.14 12.96 -10.36
CA SER A 157 7.17 14.04 -9.39
C SER A 157 8.59 14.29 -8.87
N ARG A 158 8.93 15.55 -8.66
CA ARG A 158 10.20 15.93 -8.02
C ARG A 158 10.12 15.93 -6.51
N GLU A 159 8.92 15.86 -5.97
CA GLU A 159 8.66 15.95 -4.54
C GLU A 159 7.61 14.94 -4.12
N VAL A 160 7.72 14.47 -2.88
CA VAL A 160 6.68 13.75 -2.15
C VAL A 160 6.25 14.62 -0.98
N LEU A 161 4.94 14.77 -0.77
CA LEU A 161 4.39 15.45 0.38
C LEU A 161 4.23 14.46 1.51
N CYS A 162 4.79 14.77 2.67
CA CYS A 162 4.76 13.92 3.84
C CYS A 162 4.08 14.63 5.00
N ASP A 163 3.10 14.00 5.63
CA ASP A 163 2.44 14.51 6.83
C ASP A 163 3.41 14.58 8.03
N THR A 164 3.39 15.68 8.75
CA THR A 164 4.25 15.92 9.92
C THR A 164 3.46 16.23 11.21
N GLY A 165 2.19 15.87 11.25
CA GLY A 165 1.30 16.06 12.40
C GLY A 165 0.70 17.45 12.54
N ALA A 166 1.46 18.52 12.32
CA ALA A 166 0.97 19.92 12.36
C ALA A 166 0.89 20.57 10.96
N GLY A 167 1.13 19.80 9.91
CA GLY A 167 1.16 20.22 8.53
C GLY A 167 1.79 19.16 7.64
N PHE A 168 2.44 19.58 6.58
CA PHE A 168 3.17 18.67 5.72
C PHE A 168 4.52 19.27 5.32
N ILE A 169 5.42 18.42 4.86
CA ILE A 169 6.72 18.81 4.31
C ILE A 169 6.91 18.18 2.94
N ALA A 170 7.43 18.94 1.99
CA ALA A 170 7.87 18.43 0.71
C ALA A 170 9.26 17.81 0.83
N ARG A 171 9.43 16.59 0.29
CA ARG A 171 10.70 15.87 0.21
C ARG A 171 11.04 15.56 -1.23
N GLU A 172 12.28 15.86 -1.60
CA GLU A 172 12.78 15.60 -2.96
C GLU A 172 12.84 14.10 -3.24
N THR A 173 12.41 13.70 -4.45
CA THR A 173 12.41 12.30 -4.91
C THR A 173 13.73 11.90 -5.58
N HIS A 174 14.66 12.83 -5.75
CA HIS A 174 15.96 12.61 -6.40
C HIS A 174 17.14 12.79 -5.41
N LYS A 175 18.30 12.23 -5.76
CA LYS A 175 19.50 12.23 -4.93
C LYS A 175 20.72 12.75 -5.72
N ASN A 176 20.58 13.95 -6.30
CA ASN A 176 21.59 14.54 -7.19
C ASN A 176 22.76 15.18 -6.44
N THR A 177 22.58 15.49 -5.16
CA THR A 177 23.60 16.10 -4.31
C THR A 177 23.87 15.24 -3.08
N SER A 178 25.02 15.46 -2.42
CA SER A 178 25.34 14.78 -1.16
C SER A 178 24.32 15.06 -0.04
N TRP A 179 23.75 16.27 -0.02
CA TRP A 179 22.68 16.63 0.91
C TRP A 179 21.41 15.80 0.69
N GLN A 180 21.00 15.62 -0.56
CA GLN A 180 19.85 14.80 -0.93
C GLN A 180 20.10 13.32 -0.65
N SER A 181 21.32 12.84 -0.94
CA SER A 181 21.72 11.47 -0.62
C SER A 181 21.75 11.19 0.87
N ALA A 182 22.15 12.18 1.70
CA ALA A 182 22.15 12.04 3.16
C ALA A 182 20.73 11.99 3.76
N ARG A 183 19.73 12.52 3.05
CA ARG A 183 18.30 12.46 3.41
C ARG A 183 17.62 11.25 2.80
N PHE A 184 18.19 10.07 2.95
CA PHE A 184 17.70 8.83 2.33
C PHE A 184 16.38 8.35 2.93
N GLU A 185 16.02 8.79 4.15
CA GLU A 185 14.77 8.53 4.83
C GLU A 185 14.09 9.83 5.26
N CYS A 186 12.77 9.82 5.34
CA CYS A 186 12.00 10.92 5.90
C CYS A 186 10.85 10.38 6.78
N CYS A 187 10.57 11.07 7.88
CA CYS A 187 9.41 10.76 8.71
C CYS A 187 8.13 11.28 8.05
N HIS A 188 7.10 10.47 8.12
CA HIS A 188 5.71 10.88 7.92
C HIS A 188 4.87 10.19 9.01
N HIS A 189 3.68 10.72 9.32
CA HIS A 189 2.86 10.19 10.40
C HIS A 189 1.68 9.39 9.88
N LYS A 190 0.84 9.99 9.04
CA LYS A 190 -0.44 9.41 8.63
C LYS A 190 -0.54 9.16 7.14
N TRP A 191 0.08 10.02 6.33
CA TRP A 191 -0.01 9.93 4.90
C TRP A 191 1.23 10.48 4.21
N PHE A 192 1.44 10.03 2.99
CA PHE A 192 2.29 10.70 2.01
C PHE A 192 1.58 10.71 0.65
N ASP A 193 1.90 11.70 -0.16
CA ASP A 193 1.33 11.92 -1.49
C ASP A 193 2.42 12.16 -2.51
N VAL A 194 2.31 11.45 -3.63
CA VAL A 194 3.17 11.66 -4.82
C VAL A 194 2.25 11.98 -5.98
N SER A 195 2.30 13.21 -6.45
CA SER A 195 1.40 13.71 -7.47
C SER A 195 2.13 14.48 -8.57
N GLU A 196 1.52 14.50 -9.74
CA GLU A 196 1.83 15.35 -10.87
C GLU A 196 0.57 16.09 -11.34
N THR A 197 0.63 16.86 -12.42
CA THR A 197 -0.44 17.81 -12.83
C THR A 197 -1.80 17.13 -13.05
N ASP A 198 -1.83 15.89 -13.51
CA ASP A 198 -3.03 15.17 -13.94
C ASP A 198 -3.40 14.00 -13.00
N GLY A 199 -2.69 13.82 -11.91
CA GLY A 199 -3.03 12.82 -10.92
C GLY A 199 -1.89 12.41 -10.02
N GLY A 200 -2.19 11.55 -9.04
CA GLY A 200 -1.23 11.07 -8.06
C GLY A 200 -1.72 9.90 -7.23
N ILE A 201 -0.86 9.45 -6.34
CA ILE A 201 -1.14 8.38 -5.38
C ILE A 201 -0.86 8.90 -3.98
N ALA A 202 -1.85 8.78 -3.11
CA ALA A 202 -1.71 9.01 -1.68
C ALA A 202 -1.81 7.68 -0.91
N VAL A 203 -0.96 7.52 0.09
CA VAL A 203 -0.92 6.34 0.98
C VAL A 203 -0.97 6.79 2.42
#